data_83b0d4e96aee85e7cd84f2ba233d1e9e
#
_entry.id   83b0d4e96aee85e7cd84f2ba233d1e9e
#
_cell.length_a   1.000
_cell.length_b   1.000
_cell.length_c   1.000
_cell.angle_alpha   90.00
_cell.angle_beta   90.00
_cell.angle_gamma   90.00
#
_symmetry.space_group_name_H-M   'P 1'
#
loop_
_entity.id
_entity.type
_entity.pdbx_description
1 polymer ?
#
loop_
_entity_poly.entity_id
_entity_poly.type
_entity_poly.pdbx_seq_one_letter_code
_entity_poly.pdbx_strand_id
1 'polypeptide(L)'
;MPDANTADPDIATPQLMKEISAAFNSRDVDRIVSFFTDDATFWLARGPEPVGRTLKGKETIRKTLAARFAVIPDMRWDHKEYIFAGNRAISVWTVKGKGADGEELNYQGCDIYTFRGGKICAKDTYWKLVEHKDRL
;
A
#
# COMPACT_ATOMS: atom_id res chain seq x y z
N MET A 1 34.75 -4.79 -1.94
CA MET A 1 33.95 -4.97 -0.72
C MET A 1 32.96 -3.82 -0.58
N PRO A 2 31.70 -4.09 -0.36
CA PRO A 2 30.80 -3.00 -0.08
C PRO A 2 31.21 -2.30 1.21
N ASP A 3 31.02 -0.99 1.24
CA ASP A 3 31.21 -0.19 2.45
C ASP A 3 30.27 -0.75 3.54
N ALA A 4 30.76 -0.93 4.75
CA ALA A 4 29.98 -1.42 5.88
C ALA A 4 28.77 -0.50 6.21
N ASN A 5 28.82 0.78 5.79
CA ASN A 5 27.77 1.76 5.98
C ASN A 5 26.80 1.84 4.81
N THR A 6 27.02 1.07 3.74
CA THR A 6 26.14 1.07 2.59
C THR A 6 25.01 0.07 2.82
N ALA A 7 23.79 0.56 2.96
CA ALA A 7 22.62 -0.31 3.08
C ALA A 7 22.38 -1.04 1.75
N ASP A 8 21.99 -2.32 1.83
CA ASP A 8 21.53 -3.07 0.67
C ASP A 8 20.21 -2.44 0.18
N PRO A 9 20.14 -1.93 -1.06
CA PRO A 9 18.93 -1.27 -1.57
C PRO A 9 17.72 -2.19 -1.69
N ASP A 10 17.94 -3.50 -1.64
CA ASP A 10 16.83 -4.47 -1.68
C ASP A 10 16.29 -4.83 -0.28
N ILE A 11 16.93 -4.34 0.78
CA ILE A 11 16.44 -4.59 2.14
C ILE A 11 15.41 -3.52 2.51
N ALA A 12 14.24 -3.98 2.98
CA ALA A 12 13.21 -3.10 3.52
C ALA A 12 13.67 -2.54 4.87
N THR A 13 13.54 -1.24 5.07
CA THR A 13 13.97 -0.56 6.30
C THR A 13 12.82 0.17 6.98
N PRO A 14 12.86 0.34 8.33
CA PRO A 14 11.86 1.13 9.03
C PRO A 14 11.72 2.56 8.51
N GLN A 15 12.84 3.20 8.17
CA GLN A 15 12.82 4.58 7.65
C GLN A 15 12.07 4.67 6.32
N LEU A 16 12.36 3.74 5.40
CA LEU A 16 11.70 3.69 4.10
C LEU A 16 10.18 3.46 4.26
N MET A 17 9.79 2.57 5.17
CA MET A 17 8.37 2.31 5.42
C MET A 17 7.65 3.49 6.02
N LYS A 18 8.30 4.27 6.87
CA LYS A 18 7.73 5.52 7.40
C LYS A 18 7.49 6.54 6.29
N GLU A 19 8.43 6.67 5.38
CA GLU A 19 8.31 7.59 4.25
C GLU A 19 7.20 7.16 3.30
N ILE A 20 7.09 5.88 3.01
CA ILE A 20 6.02 5.33 2.18
C ILE A 20 4.65 5.55 2.83
N SER A 21 4.53 5.26 4.12
CA SER A 21 3.28 5.47 4.88
C SER A 21 2.86 6.94 4.88
N ALA A 22 3.81 7.84 5.07
CA ALA A 22 3.55 9.27 5.01
C ALA A 22 3.11 9.71 3.60
N ALA A 23 3.70 9.15 2.56
CA ALA A 23 3.31 9.44 1.18
C ALA A 23 1.85 9.02 0.92
N PHE A 24 1.47 7.80 1.31
CA PHE A 24 0.08 7.35 1.16
C PHE A 24 -0.89 8.26 1.94
N ASN A 25 -0.57 8.62 3.16
CA ASN A 25 -1.40 9.50 3.97
C ASN A 25 -1.45 10.94 3.45
N SER A 26 -0.48 11.36 2.64
CA SER A 26 -0.54 12.65 1.95
C SER A 26 -1.56 12.68 0.83
N ARG A 27 -1.93 11.53 0.29
CA ARG A 27 -2.80 11.35 -0.88
C ARG A 27 -2.28 12.03 -2.15
N ASP A 28 -1.00 12.41 -2.14
CA ASP A 28 -0.29 12.93 -3.30
C ASP A 28 0.18 11.75 -4.15
N VAL A 29 -0.52 11.50 -5.25
CA VAL A 29 -0.25 10.32 -6.07
C VAL A 29 1.12 10.34 -6.71
N ASP A 30 1.62 11.51 -7.08
CA ASP A 30 2.97 11.63 -7.67
C ASP A 30 4.04 11.28 -6.63
N ARG A 31 3.86 11.72 -5.39
CA ARG A 31 4.74 11.35 -4.29
C ARG A 31 4.66 9.85 -4.00
N ILE A 32 3.46 9.28 -3.97
CA ILE A 32 3.27 7.85 -3.72
C ILE A 32 4.01 7.02 -4.78
N VAL A 33 3.75 7.29 -6.07
CA VAL A 33 4.34 6.46 -7.13
C VAL A 33 5.83 6.67 -7.31
N SER A 34 6.39 7.74 -6.75
CA SER A 34 7.84 7.92 -6.74
C SER A 34 8.58 6.81 -5.98
N PHE A 35 7.89 6.10 -5.08
CA PHE A 35 8.43 4.95 -4.36
C PHE A 35 8.30 3.62 -5.08
N PHE A 36 7.62 3.58 -6.23
CA PHE A 36 7.40 2.36 -7.02
C PHE A 36 8.37 2.24 -8.19
N THR A 37 8.70 1.01 -8.55
CA THR A 37 9.38 0.74 -9.82
C THR A 37 8.42 0.96 -10.98
N ASP A 38 8.96 1.22 -12.18
CA ASP A 38 8.11 1.46 -13.37
C ASP A 38 7.23 0.27 -13.72
N ASP A 39 7.72 -0.93 -13.46
CA ASP A 39 7.04 -2.21 -13.75
C ASP A 39 6.31 -2.79 -12.54
N ALA A 40 6.10 -2.02 -11.48
CA ALA A 40 5.52 -2.51 -10.24
C ALA A 40 4.12 -3.13 -10.45
N THR A 41 3.82 -4.12 -9.61
CA THR A 41 2.50 -4.74 -9.54
C THR A 41 1.86 -4.43 -8.20
N PHE A 42 0.60 -4.02 -8.24
CA PHE A 42 -0.18 -3.74 -7.04
C PHE A 42 -1.48 -4.56 -7.13
N TRP A 43 -1.70 -5.45 -6.17
CA TRP A 43 -2.96 -6.19 -6.04
C TRP A 43 -3.83 -5.49 -5.00
N LEU A 44 -5.01 -5.04 -5.44
CA LEU A 44 -5.98 -4.40 -4.56
C LEU A 44 -6.64 -5.43 -3.65
N ALA A 45 -7.17 -4.97 -2.53
CA ALA A 45 -7.88 -5.82 -1.57
C ALA A 45 -9.18 -6.39 -2.12
N ARG A 46 -9.72 -5.78 -3.15
CA ARG A 46 -10.96 -6.19 -3.80
C ARG A 46 -10.76 -6.28 -5.31
N GLY A 47 -11.60 -7.03 -5.96
CA GLY A 47 -11.57 -7.19 -7.41
C GLY A 47 -12.26 -8.47 -7.85
N PRO A 48 -12.27 -8.75 -9.16
CA PRO A 48 -13.01 -9.90 -9.71
C PRO A 48 -12.31 -11.24 -9.51
N GLU A 49 -11.01 -11.22 -9.11
CA GLU A 49 -10.20 -12.42 -8.96
C GLU A 49 -9.86 -12.69 -7.49
N PRO A 50 -9.48 -13.92 -7.13
CA PRO A 50 -9.05 -14.22 -5.75
C PRO A 50 -7.88 -13.38 -5.27
N VAL A 51 -7.00 -12.94 -6.18
CA VAL A 51 -5.88 -12.05 -5.86
C VAL A 51 -6.29 -10.58 -5.80
N GLY A 52 -7.56 -10.27 -5.97
CA GLY A 52 -8.05 -8.91 -6.12
C GLY A 52 -7.83 -8.39 -7.55
N ARG A 53 -7.97 -7.08 -7.72
CA ARG A 53 -7.67 -6.46 -9.01
C ARG A 53 -6.16 -6.26 -9.13
N THR A 54 -5.59 -6.72 -10.22
CA THR A 54 -4.17 -6.57 -10.51
C THR A 54 -3.93 -5.27 -11.28
N LEU A 55 -3.11 -4.39 -10.71
CA LEU A 55 -2.65 -3.17 -11.37
C LEU A 55 -1.20 -3.38 -11.79
N LYS A 56 -0.93 -3.27 -13.09
CA LYS A 56 0.43 -3.41 -13.62
C LYS A 56 0.95 -2.07 -14.12
N GLY A 57 2.12 -1.73 -13.63
CA GLY A 57 2.82 -0.52 -14.04
C GLY A 57 2.47 0.69 -13.19
N LYS A 58 3.47 1.54 -13.02
CA LYS A 58 3.41 2.73 -12.19
C LYS A 58 2.29 3.68 -12.60
N GLU A 59 2.05 3.87 -13.91
CA GLU A 59 1.03 4.79 -14.38
C GLU A 59 -0.39 4.27 -14.09
N THR A 60 -0.62 2.97 -14.22
CA THR A 60 -1.89 2.35 -13.85
C THR A 60 -2.17 2.51 -12.36
N ILE A 61 -1.14 2.30 -11.52
CA ILE A 61 -1.23 2.49 -10.07
C ILE A 61 -1.59 3.94 -9.75
N ARG A 62 -0.91 4.90 -10.38
CA ARG A 62 -1.15 6.33 -10.19
C ARG A 62 -2.60 6.71 -10.50
N LYS A 63 -3.11 6.31 -11.66
CA LYS A 63 -4.47 6.61 -12.09
C LYS A 63 -5.51 6.01 -11.17
N THR A 64 -5.30 4.78 -10.74
CA THR A 64 -6.24 4.08 -9.84
C THR A 64 -6.29 4.74 -8.47
N LEU A 65 -5.14 5.11 -7.91
CA LEU A 65 -5.08 5.82 -6.63
C LEU A 65 -5.71 7.22 -6.74
N ALA A 66 -5.47 7.94 -7.83
CA ALA A 66 -6.07 9.25 -8.06
C ALA A 66 -7.60 9.16 -8.08
N ALA A 67 -8.14 8.17 -8.77
CA ALA A 67 -9.59 7.94 -8.81
C ALA A 67 -10.14 7.59 -7.43
N ARG A 68 -9.41 6.77 -6.66
CA ARG A 68 -9.82 6.37 -5.32
C ARG A 68 -9.86 7.56 -4.36
N PHE A 69 -8.84 8.40 -4.39
CA PHE A 69 -8.78 9.60 -3.53
C PHE A 69 -9.78 10.68 -3.96
N ALA A 70 -10.19 10.70 -5.23
CA ALA A 70 -11.25 11.58 -5.67
C ALA A 70 -12.61 11.18 -5.05
N VAL A 71 -12.84 9.88 -4.88
CA VAL A 71 -14.07 9.36 -4.25
C VAL A 71 -14.01 9.49 -2.73
N ILE A 72 -12.84 9.24 -2.13
CA ILE A 72 -12.64 9.29 -0.67
C ILE A 72 -11.50 10.27 -0.35
N PRO A 73 -11.80 11.58 -0.30
CA PRO A 73 -10.76 12.61 -0.14
C PRO A 73 -10.02 12.58 1.19
N ASP A 74 -10.62 11.98 2.22
CA ASP A 74 -10.02 11.87 3.55
C ASP A 74 -9.48 10.48 3.86
N MET A 75 -9.29 9.64 2.82
CA MET A 75 -8.75 8.30 3.01
C MET A 75 -7.39 8.36 3.70
N ARG A 76 -7.27 7.56 4.77
CA ARG A 76 -6.06 7.55 5.58
C ARG A 76 -5.85 6.18 6.21
N TRP A 77 -4.60 5.92 6.58
CA TRP A 77 -4.18 4.67 7.21
C TRP A 77 -3.57 4.98 8.57
N ASP A 78 -4.15 4.39 9.63
CA ASP A 78 -3.59 4.42 10.97
C ASP A 78 -2.71 3.19 11.13
N HIS A 79 -1.38 3.36 11.08
CA HIS A 79 -0.42 2.28 11.12
C HIS A 79 -0.22 1.77 12.56
N LYS A 80 -0.19 0.43 12.71
CA LYS A 80 -0.01 -0.22 14.01
C LYS A 80 1.38 -0.80 14.17
N GLU A 81 1.87 -1.49 13.15
CA GLU A 81 3.18 -2.14 13.20
C GLU A 81 3.72 -2.41 11.81
N TYR A 82 5.03 -2.62 11.76
CA TYR A 82 5.72 -3.12 10.58
C TYR A 82 6.45 -4.40 10.94
N ILE A 83 6.47 -5.34 10.00
CA ILE A 83 7.19 -6.61 10.13
C ILE A 83 8.15 -6.68 8.94
N PHE A 84 9.42 -6.98 9.20
CA PHE A 84 10.47 -6.97 8.18
C PHE A 84 11.05 -8.35 7.94
N ALA A 85 11.28 -8.70 6.68
CA ALA A 85 11.90 -9.97 6.29
C ALA A 85 12.69 -9.75 4.98
N GLY A 86 13.95 -9.37 5.10
CA GLY A 86 14.84 -9.12 3.95
C GLY A 86 14.32 -8.00 3.06
N ASN A 87 14.03 -8.29 1.80
CA ASN A 87 13.48 -7.34 0.85
C ASN A 87 11.95 -7.16 0.94
N ARG A 88 11.34 -7.73 1.97
CA ARG A 88 9.89 -7.65 2.16
C ARG A 88 9.55 -6.97 3.47
N ALA A 89 8.44 -6.25 3.48
CA ALA A 89 7.88 -5.66 4.68
C ALA A 89 6.37 -5.84 4.69
N ILE A 90 5.82 -6.05 5.88
CA ILE A 90 4.38 -6.07 6.11
C ILE A 90 4.02 -4.84 6.92
N SER A 91 3.07 -4.06 6.44
CA SER A 91 2.52 -2.90 7.15
C SER A 91 1.11 -3.23 7.60
N VAL A 92 0.86 -3.20 8.92
CA VAL A 92 -0.45 -3.47 9.52
C VAL A 92 -1.10 -2.16 9.92
N TRP A 93 -2.34 -1.96 9.52
CA TRP A 93 -3.03 -0.67 9.69
C TRP A 93 -4.56 -0.84 9.77
N THR A 94 -5.23 0.26 10.11
CA THR A 94 -6.67 0.44 9.90
C THR A 94 -6.85 1.53 8.86
N VAL A 95 -7.55 1.23 7.76
CA VAL A 95 -7.89 2.24 6.75
C VAL A 95 -9.21 2.88 7.12
N LYS A 96 -9.27 4.21 7.03
CA LYS A 96 -10.45 5.01 7.35
C LYS A 96 -10.70 6.03 6.25
N GLY A 97 -11.95 6.43 6.12
CA GLY A 97 -12.36 7.48 5.19
C GLY A 97 -13.85 7.42 4.90
N LYS A 98 -14.38 8.53 4.37
CA LYS A 98 -15.79 8.62 3.99
C LYS A 98 -15.88 9.12 2.55
N GLY A 99 -16.45 8.28 1.70
CA GLY A 99 -16.62 8.62 0.29
C GLY A 99 -17.80 9.52 0.02
N ALA A 100 -17.68 10.31 -1.05
CA ALA A 100 -18.77 11.15 -1.55
C ALA A 100 -19.96 10.32 -2.03
N ASP A 101 -19.71 9.05 -2.39
CA ASP A 101 -20.73 8.08 -2.79
C ASP A 101 -21.42 7.38 -1.62
N GLY A 102 -21.11 7.76 -0.35
CA GLY A 102 -21.62 7.13 0.86
C GLY A 102 -20.79 5.96 1.36
N GLU A 103 -19.71 5.57 0.66
CA GLU A 103 -18.81 4.52 1.14
C GLU A 103 -18.12 4.98 2.41
N GLU A 104 -18.13 4.15 3.44
CA GLU A 104 -17.43 4.41 4.69
C GLU A 104 -16.39 3.32 4.92
N LEU A 105 -15.11 3.73 5.03
CA LEU A 105 -14.01 2.83 5.30
C LEU A 105 -13.69 2.83 6.79
N ASN A 106 -13.61 1.64 7.35
CA ASN A 106 -13.10 1.39 8.69
C ASN A 106 -12.74 -0.10 8.78
N TYR A 107 -11.60 -0.44 8.16
CA TYR A 107 -11.19 -1.84 8.01
C TYR A 107 -9.76 -2.02 8.46
N GLN A 108 -9.50 -3.08 9.24
CA GLN A 108 -8.14 -3.53 9.47
C GLN A 108 -7.62 -4.28 8.25
N GLY A 109 -6.35 -4.11 7.99
CA GLY A 109 -5.70 -4.81 6.91
C GLY A 109 -4.19 -4.74 7.01
N CYS A 110 -3.56 -5.24 5.97
CA CYS A 110 -2.13 -5.19 5.84
C CYS A 110 -1.73 -5.11 4.37
N ASP A 111 -0.53 -4.60 4.15
CA ASP A 111 0.15 -4.63 2.86
C ASP A 111 1.39 -5.49 2.97
N ILE A 112 1.62 -6.32 1.97
CA ILE A 112 2.88 -7.02 1.80
C ILE A 112 3.64 -6.32 0.69
N TYR A 113 4.77 -5.70 1.03
CA TYR A 113 5.65 -4.99 0.10
C TYR A 113 6.84 -5.84 -0.27
N THR A 114 7.22 -5.80 -1.54
CA THR A 114 8.50 -6.34 -2.01
C THR A 114 9.31 -5.20 -2.63
N PHE A 115 10.59 -5.13 -2.29
CA PHE A 115 11.48 -4.04 -2.71
C PHE A 115 12.54 -4.53 -3.69
N ARG A 116 12.88 -3.67 -4.64
CA ARG A 116 13.98 -3.85 -5.58
C ARG A 116 14.60 -2.50 -5.87
N GLY A 117 15.91 -2.38 -5.60
CA GLY A 117 16.62 -1.12 -5.81
C GLY A 117 16.12 0.04 -4.97
N GLY A 118 15.65 -0.24 -3.74
CA GLY A 118 15.11 0.79 -2.84
C GLY A 118 13.69 1.25 -3.17
N LYS A 119 13.02 0.57 -4.11
CA LYS A 119 11.66 0.91 -4.53
C LYS A 119 10.73 -0.29 -4.46
N ILE A 120 9.44 -0.03 -4.35
CA ILE A 120 8.40 -1.06 -4.30
C ILE A 120 8.24 -1.65 -5.70
N CYS A 121 8.51 -2.95 -5.86
CA CYS A 121 8.21 -3.65 -7.10
C CYS A 121 6.92 -4.47 -7.01
N ALA A 122 6.43 -4.75 -5.80
CA ALA A 122 5.15 -5.42 -5.59
C ALA A 122 4.50 -4.94 -4.29
N LYS A 123 3.21 -4.72 -4.32
CA LYS A 123 2.39 -4.38 -3.15
C LYS A 123 1.11 -5.22 -3.21
N ASP A 124 0.89 -6.00 -2.17
CA ASP A 124 -0.27 -6.87 -2.06
C ASP A 124 -1.08 -6.48 -0.83
N THR A 125 -2.32 -6.06 -1.04
CA THR A 125 -3.18 -5.50 0.01
C THR A 125 -4.26 -6.50 0.41
N TYR A 126 -4.40 -6.70 1.71
CA TYR A 126 -5.44 -7.54 2.33
C TYR A 126 -6.24 -6.71 3.31
N TRP A 127 -7.55 -6.81 3.24
CA TRP A 127 -8.47 -6.20 4.21
C TRP A 127 -9.27 -7.27 4.91
N LYS A 128 -9.59 -7.05 6.17
CA LYS A 128 -10.62 -7.86 6.83
C LYS A 128 -11.97 -7.52 6.26
N LEU A 129 -12.78 -8.54 6.04
CA LEU A 129 -14.17 -8.33 5.66
C LEU A 129 -14.96 -7.86 6.87
N VAL A 130 -15.73 -6.79 6.68
CA VAL A 130 -16.68 -6.30 7.69
C VAL A 130 -18.06 -6.68 7.23
N GLU A 131 -18.72 -7.52 8.02
CA GLU A 131 -20.08 -7.99 7.73
C GLU A 131 -21.06 -7.33 8.70
N HIS A 132 -22.17 -6.86 8.16
CA HIS A 132 -23.24 -6.26 8.96
C HIS A 132 -24.29 -7.29 9.38
N LYS A 133 -24.06 -8.54 9.02
CA LYS A 133 -24.94 -9.66 9.31
C LYS A 133 -24.06 -10.84 9.72
N ASP A 134 -24.32 -11.37 10.91
CA ASP A 134 -23.61 -12.54 11.43
C ASP A 134 -23.90 -13.76 10.56
N ARG A 135 -22.86 -14.42 10.05
CA ARG A 135 -22.94 -15.61 9.22
C ARG A 135 -22.33 -16.86 9.85
N LEU A 136 -21.81 -16.73 11.05
CA LEU A 136 -21.20 -17.86 11.77
C LEU A 136 -22.21 -18.58 12.64
#